data_bda8c044beecf17262847f8782da5b79
#
_entry.id   bda8c044beecf17262847f8782da5b79
#
_cell.length_a   1.000
_cell.length_b   1.000
_cell.length_c   1.000
_cell.angle_alpha   90.00
_cell.angle_beta   90.00
_cell.angle_gamma   90.00
#
_symmetry.space_group_name_H-M   'P 1'
#
loop_
_entity.id
_entity.type
_entity.pdbx_description
1 polymer ?
#
loop_
_entity_poly.entity_id
_entity_poly.type
_entity_poly.pdbx_seq_one_letter_code
_entity_poly.pdbx_strand_id
1 'polypeptide(L)'
;IAIVIALALWTITAINILYSESALSGEERIISAFGRQTYSDVSSSVSAYGKYGDISISDSAKKLILENIAEKIGINHYMISDLVDEEYNSVKTLSQTSVNGDVILKFITHDEDKQYIYIGITLKNGIESAFTYEKIVKQILKDLEMTSAVNVNLKGEINGELDIQEKNALADSLLGEVGAKIVTQNRTDDLYVIYGYDDEIDEYINVGRGKVNVCISVNYDEIEDVTCVYFSTPMNNQDF
;
A
#
# COMPACT_ATOMS: atom_id res chain seq x y z
N ILE A 1 -17.27 -42.30 25.81
CA ILE A 1 -16.46 -42.30 24.55
C ILE A 1 -16.85 -41.09 23.72
N ALA A 2 -18.14 -40.80 23.40
CA ALA A 2 -18.55 -39.65 22.58
C ALA A 2 -18.12 -38.30 23.13
N ILE A 3 -18.16 -38.09 24.45
CA ILE A 3 -17.74 -36.81 25.10
C ILE A 3 -16.24 -36.61 24.98
N VAL A 4 -15.43 -37.67 25.07
CA VAL A 4 -13.96 -37.57 24.93
C VAL A 4 -13.58 -37.21 23.48
N ILE A 5 -14.29 -37.77 22.49
CA ILE A 5 -14.08 -37.44 21.07
C ILE A 5 -14.47 -35.98 20.78
N ALA A 6 -15.59 -35.50 21.33
CA ALA A 6 -16.01 -34.13 21.18
C ALA A 6 -15.04 -33.13 21.81
N LEU A 7 -14.49 -33.42 22.99
CA LEU A 7 -13.45 -32.61 23.64
C LEU A 7 -12.14 -32.62 22.86
N ALA A 8 -11.73 -33.75 22.29
CA ALA A 8 -10.54 -33.84 21.44
C ALA A 8 -10.70 -33.06 20.14
N LEU A 9 -11.87 -33.12 19.49
CA LEU A 9 -12.15 -32.30 18.31
C LEU A 9 -12.18 -30.80 18.63
N TRP A 10 -12.73 -30.43 19.79
CA TRP A 10 -12.75 -29.01 20.23
C TRP A 10 -11.34 -28.48 20.52
N THR A 11 -10.48 -29.27 21.17
CA THR A 11 -9.09 -28.89 21.43
C THR A 11 -8.28 -28.81 20.14
N ILE A 12 -8.47 -29.70 19.16
CA ILE A 12 -7.81 -29.66 17.86
C ILE A 12 -8.27 -28.43 17.08
N THR A 13 -9.55 -28.07 17.11
CA THR A 13 -10.09 -26.89 16.46
C THR A 13 -9.55 -25.61 17.11
N ALA A 14 -9.53 -25.54 18.44
CA ALA A 14 -8.98 -24.39 19.18
C ALA A 14 -7.46 -24.25 18.95
N ILE A 15 -6.72 -25.34 18.91
CA ILE A 15 -5.30 -25.35 18.58
C ILE A 15 -5.08 -24.89 17.12
N ASN A 16 -5.87 -25.38 16.16
CA ASN A 16 -5.78 -24.95 14.77
C ASN A 16 -6.13 -23.46 14.58
N ILE A 17 -7.11 -22.94 15.31
CA ILE A 17 -7.43 -21.49 15.31
C ILE A 17 -6.26 -20.69 15.88
N LEU A 18 -5.69 -21.09 17.03
CA LEU A 18 -4.53 -20.45 17.64
C LEU A 18 -3.29 -20.51 16.75
N TYR A 19 -3.05 -21.66 16.08
CA TYR A 19 -1.94 -21.80 15.13
C TYR A 19 -2.19 -21.04 13.82
N SER A 20 -3.44 -20.87 13.36
CA SER A 20 -3.74 -20.08 12.18
C SER A 20 -3.58 -18.57 12.45
N GLU A 21 -3.93 -18.08 13.64
CA GLU A 21 -3.68 -16.70 14.03
C GLU A 21 -2.17 -16.39 14.23
N SER A 22 -1.38 -17.38 14.68
CA SER A 22 0.08 -17.23 14.79
C SER A 22 0.84 -17.46 13.48
N ALA A 23 0.15 -17.80 12.40
CA ALA A 23 0.72 -18.10 11.08
C ALA A 23 0.35 -17.04 10.01
N LEU A 24 -0.33 -15.94 10.38
CA LEU A 24 -0.59 -14.84 9.46
C LEU A 24 0.74 -14.16 9.11
N SER A 25 0.97 -13.92 7.82
CA SER A 25 2.08 -13.09 7.35
C SER A 25 1.95 -11.67 7.91
N GLY A 26 3.04 -10.90 7.94
CA GLY A 26 3.00 -9.50 8.35
C GLY A 26 1.93 -8.70 7.59
N GLU A 27 1.79 -8.95 6.29
CA GLU A 27 0.80 -8.35 5.41
C GLU A 27 -0.64 -8.69 5.82
N GLU A 28 -0.92 -9.96 6.12
CA GLU A 28 -2.25 -10.41 6.56
C GLU A 28 -2.62 -9.85 7.94
N ARG A 29 -1.63 -9.67 8.82
CA ARG A 29 -1.84 -9.00 10.11
C ARG A 29 -2.21 -7.53 9.93
N ILE A 30 -1.58 -6.82 8.98
CA ILE A 30 -1.92 -5.44 8.65
C ILE A 30 -3.38 -5.34 8.20
N ILE A 31 -3.82 -6.18 7.24
CA ILE A 31 -5.22 -6.19 6.79
C ILE A 31 -6.17 -6.50 7.96
N SER A 32 -5.83 -7.50 8.76
CA SER A 32 -6.66 -7.90 9.91
C SER A 32 -6.76 -6.79 10.94
N ALA A 33 -5.64 -6.17 11.31
CA ALA A 33 -5.60 -5.08 12.30
C ALA A 33 -6.39 -3.85 11.80
N PHE A 34 -6.16 -3.46 10.55
CA PHE A 34 -6.83 -2.31 9.94
C PHE A 34 -8.33 -2.58 9.77
N GLY A 35 -8.73 -3.76 9.28
CA GLY A 35 -10.12 -4.15 9.05
C GLY A 35 -10.95 -4.35 10.33
N ARG A 36 -10.32 -4.49 11.51
CA ARG A 36 -11.02 -4.55 12.81
C ARG A 36 -11.46 -3.19 13.33
N GLN A 37 -10.89 -2.12 12.80
CA GLN A 37 -11.31 -0.77 13.19
C GLN A 37 -12.62 -0.39 12.52
N THR A 38 -13.34 0.56 13.11
CA THR A 38 -14.61 1.03 12.55
C THR A 38 -14.36 2.28 11.71
N TYR A 39 -14.49 2.13 10.40
CA TYR A 39 -14.38 3.23 9.44
C TYR A 39 -15.72 3.48 8.75
N SER A 40 -15.99 4.73 8.38
CA SER A 40 -17.13 5.11 7.53
C SER A 40 -16.88 4.78 6.06
N ASP A 41 -15.62 4.86 5.62
CA ASP A 41 -15.16 4.46 4.30
C ASP A 41 -13.74 3.87 4.38
N VAL A 42 -13.40 2.98 3.44
CA VAL A 42 -12.08 2.38 3.34
C VAL A 42 -11.63 2.30 1.89
N SER A 43 -10.36 2.57 1.66
CA SER A 43 -9.72 2.41 0.36
C SER A 43 -8.29 1.92 0.53
N SER A 44 -7.67 1.51 -0.56
CA SER A 44 -6.26 1.15 -0.55
C SER A 44 -5.58 1.55 -1.86
N SER A 45 -4.27 1.69 -1.81
CA SER A 45 -3.47 1.91 -3.00
C SER A 45 -2.20 1.09 -2.98
N VAL A 46 -1.76 0.72 -4.19
CA VAL A 46 -0.49 0.05 -4.44
C VAL A 46 0.27 0.87 -5.46
N SER A 47 1.50 1.22 -5.15
CA SER A 47 2.31 2.04 -6.06
C SER A 47 3.76 1.59 -6.10
N ALA A 48 4.38 1.79 -7.26
CA ALA A 48 5.81 1.61 -7.47
C ALA A 48 6.32 2.67 -8.43
N TYR A 49 7.52 3.16 -8.17
CA TYR A 49 8.25 4.07 -9.05
C TYR A 49 9.69 3.65 -9.12
N GLY A 50 10.23 3.43 -10.32
CA GLY A 50 11.59 2.98 -10.45
C GLY A 50 12.20 3.28 -11.81
N LYS A 51 13.52 3.21 -11.84
CA LYS A 51 14.30 3.37 -13.06
C LYS A 51 14.14 2.14 -13.94
N TYR A 52 13.74 2.33 -15.20
CA TYR A 52 13.64 1.29 -16.20
C TYR A 52 14.97 1.08 -16.95
N GLY A 53 15.69 2.17 -17.26
CA GLY A 53 16.99 2.11 -17.95
C GLY A 53 17.54 3.46 -18.34
N ASP A 54 18.72 3.42 -18.99
CA ASP A 54 19.45 4.58 -19.51
C ASP A 54 19.55 4.53 -21.06
N ILE A 55 18.56 3.96 -21.72
CA ILE A 55 18.52 3.84 -23.19
C ILE A 55 17.23 4.46 -23.68
N SER A 56 17.33 5.38 -24.61
CA SER A 56 16.15 5.92 -25.29
C SER A 56 15.43 4.81 -26.07
N ILE A 57 14.13 4.70 -25.87
CA ILE A 57 13.27 3.75 -26.56
C ILE A 57 12.17 4.47 -27.33
N SER A 58 11.70 3.84 -28.41
CA SER A 58 10.66 4.43 -29.26
C SER A 58 9.33 4.56 -28.53
N ASP A 59 8.52 5.51 -28.93
CA ASP A 59 7.17 5.73 -28.42
C ASP A 59 6.27 4.50 -28.52
N SER A 60 6.43 3.72 -29.61
CA SER A 60 5.72 2.47 -29.80
C SER A 60 6.14 1.42 -28.76
N ALA A 61 7.42 1.37 -28.40
CA ALA A 61 7.92 0.45 -27.37
C ALA A 61 7.42 0.86 -25.98
N LYS A 62 7.44 2.17 -25.64
CA LYS A 62 6.87 2.69 -24.38
C LYS A 62 5.41 2.30 -24.24
N LYS A 63 4.63 2.51 -25.30
CA LYS A 63 3.21 2.11 -25.33
C LYS A 63 3.04 0.60 -25.10
N LEU A 64 3.79 -0.25 -25.80
CA LEU A 64 3.70 -1.70 -25.65
C LEU A 64 4.03 -2.16 -24.22
N ILE A 65 5.02 -1.53 -23.57
CA ILE A 65 5.37 -1.83 -22.19
C ILE A 65 4.20 -1.52 -21.25
N LEU A 66 3.58 -0.34 -21.40
CA LEU A 66 2.41 0.03 -20.58
C LEU A 66 1.22 -0.90 -20.82
N GLU A 67 0.97 -1.29 -22.07
CA GLU A 67 -0.10 -2.24 -22.44
C GLU A 67 0.16 -3.62 -21.82
N ASN A 68 1.39 -4.11 -21.83
CA ASN A 68 1.76 -5.39 -21.20
C ASN A 68 1.60 -5.33 -19.67
N ILE A 69 1.94 -4.20 -19.03
CA ILE A 69 1.69 -3.99 -17.61
C ILE A 69 0.18 -4.00 -17.33
N ALA A 70 -0.61 -3.28 -18.14
CA ALA A 70 -2.06 -3.21 -18.01
C ALA A 70 -2.71 -4.60 -18.12
N GLU A 71 -2.28 -5.43 -19.07
CA GLU A 71 -2.76 -6.80 -19.23
C GLU A 71 -2.46 -7.65 -17.99
N LYS A 72 -1.24 -7.57 -17.43
CA LYS A 72 -0.86 -8.30 -16.21
C LYS A 72 -1.67 -7.87 -14.97
N ILE A 73 -2.06 -6.60 -14.89
CA ILE A 73 -2.93 -6.08 -13.83
C ILE A 73 -4.41 -6.47 -14.06
N GLY A 74 -4.77 -6.90 -15.29
CA GLY A 74 -6.13 -7.29 -15.64
C GLY A 74 -6.96 -6.15 -16.20
N ILE A 75 -6.34 -5.10 -16.78
CA ILE A 75 -7.02 -3.95 -17.37
C ILE A 75 -7.26 -4.20 -18.86
N ASN A 76 -8.53 -4.09 -19.29
CA ASN A 76 -8.93 -4.32 -20.68
C ASN A 76 -9.39 -3.05 -21.40
N HIS A 77 -9.75 -1.99 -20.66
CA HIS A 77 -10.23 -0.72 -21.21
C HIS A 77 -9.47 0.42 -20.58
N TYR A 78 -8.74 1.19 -21.36
CA TYR A 78 -7.89 2.27 -20.88
C TYR A 78 -7.82 3.43 -21.88
N MET A 79 -7.44 4.59 -21.40
CA MET A 79 -7.05 5.75 -22.22
C MET A 79 -5.54 5.87 -22.23
N ILE A 80 -4.99 6.29 -23.38
CA ILE A 80 -3.58 6.63 -23.51
C ILE A 80 -3.48 8.11 -23.83
N SER A 81 -2.59 8.81 -23.12
CA SER A 81 -2.26 10.22 -23.36
C SER A 81 -0.75 10.45 -23.30
N ASP A 82 -0.31 11.41 -24.06
CA ASP A 82 1.07 11.90 -24.05
C ASP A 82 1.08 13.33 -23.53
N LEU A 83 1.94 13.57 -22.55
CA LEU A 83 2.22 14.91 -22.00
C LEU A 83 3.71 15.21 -22.16
N VAL A 84 4.00 16.45 -22.56
CA VAL A 84 5.35 17.02 -22.46
C VAL A 84 5.31 17.97 -21.28
N ASP A 85 6.08 17.69 -20.27
CA ASP A 85 6.19 18.48 -19.06
C ASP A 85 7.52 19.22 -19.04
N GLU A 86 7.58 20.40 -18.43
CA GLU A 86 8.84 21.15 -18.29
C GLU A 86 9.85 20.41 -17.40
N GLU A 87 9.37 19.63 -16.45
CA GLU A 87 10.19 18.82 -15.54
C GLU A 87 10.64 17.49 -16.19
N TYR A 88 9.81 16.92 -17.10
CA TYR A 88 10.08 15.67 -17.80
C TYR A 88 10.03 15.90 -19.31
N ASN A 89 10.97 15.33 -20.06
CA ASN A 89 11.00 15.49 -21.51
C ASN A 89 9.76 14.89 -22.18
N SER A 90 9.25 13.77 -21.65
CA SER A 90 7.96 13.20 -22.06
C SER A 90 7.40 12.24 -21.02
N VAL A 91 6.07 12.24 -20.88
CA VAL A 91 5.32 11.29 -20.07
C VAL A 91 4.25 10.64 -20.90
N LYS A 92 4.35 9.34 -21.11
CA LYS A 92 3.26 8.55 -21.71
C LYS A 92 2.45 7.91 -20.60
N THR A 93 1.16 8.18 -20.53
CA THR A 93 0.26 7.71 -19.48
C THR A 93 -0.79 6.77 -20.07
N LEU A 94 -0.98 5.63 -19.43
CA LEU A 94 -2.12 4.75 -19.62
C LEU A 94 -2.96 4.78 -18.35
N SER A 95 -4.25 5.08 -18.46
CA SER A 95 -5.12 5.17 -17.29
C SER A 95 -6.48 4.52 -17.51
N GLN A 96 -7.02 3.97 -16.43
CA GLN A 96 -8.39 3.50 -16.34
C GLN A 96 -9.02 4.00 -15.05
N THR A 97 -10.23 4.55 -15.14
CA THR A 97 -11.06 4.91 -14.00
C THR A 97 -12.32 4.05 -14.01
N SER A 98 -12.67 3.50 -12.86
CA SER A 98 -13.87 2.71 -12.65
C SER A 98 -14.52 2.99 -11.29
N VAL A 99 -15.70 2.45 -11.07
CA VAL A 99 -16.38 2.52 -9.76
C VAL A 99 -15.61 1.76 -8.67
N ASN A 100 -14.82 0.76 -9.03
CA ASN A 100 -14.08 -0.08 -8.09
C ASN A 100 -12.66 0.42 -7.82
N GLY A 101 -12.15 1.34 -8.64
CA GLY A 101 -10.80 1.86 -8.48
C GLY A 101 -10.25 2.49 -9.75
N ASP A 102 -9.04 2.99 -9.63
CA ASP A 102 -8.33 3.70 -10.67
C ASP A 102 -6.95 3.07 -10.88
N VAL A 103 -6.49 3.03 -12.12
CA VAL A 103 -5.13 2.61 -12.45
C VAL A 103 -4.48 3.68 -13.30
N ILE A 104 -3.25 4.03 -12.94
CA ILE A 104 -2.41 4.97 -13.66
C ILE A 104 -1.04 4.33 -13.86
N LEU A 105 -0.67 4.14 -15.11
CA LEU A 105 0.66 3.68 -15.52
C LEU A 105 1.33 4.81 -16.26
N LYS A 106 2.56 5.15 -15.89
CA LYS A 106 3.32 6.20 -16.59
C LYS A 106 4.67 5.66 -17.03
N PHE A 107 5.02 5.95 -18.27
CA PHE A 107 6.36 5.84 -18.78
C PHE A 107 6.95 7.23 -18.90
N ILE A 108 7.96 7.52 -18.08
CA ILE A 108 8.54 8.85 -17.90
C ILE A 108 9.93 8.86 -18.51
N THR A 109 10.19 9.78 -19.41
CA THR A 109 11.52 10.04 -19.97
C THR A 109 12.07 11.31 -19.39
N HIS A 110 13.23 11.24 -18.75
CA HIS A 110 13.96 12.35 -18.20
C HIS A 110 15.33 12.46 -18.88
N ASP A 111 15.77 13.65 -19.25
CA ASP A 111 17.07 13.89 -19.90
C ASP A 111 17.32 13.00 -21.14
N GLU A 112 16.31 12.81 -22.01
CA GLU A 112 16.32 12.08 -23.28
C GLU A 112 16.58 10.56 -23.16
N ASP A 113 17.40 10.10 -22.20
CA ASP A 113 17.85 8.71 -22.07
C ASP A 113 17.44 8.03 -20.76
N LYS A 114 17.15 8.77 -19.70
CA LYS A 114 16.73 8.20 -18.42
C LYS A 114 15.26 7.84 -18.44
N GLN A 115 14.96 6.57 -18.30
CA GLN A 115 13.61 6.04 -18.37
C GLN A 115 13.15 5.56 -17.01
N TYR A 116 11.91 5.94 -16.63
CA TYR A 116 11.28 5.53 -15.38
C TYR A 116 9.87 5.00 -15.66
N ILE A 117 9.42 4.09 -14.81
CA ILE A 117 8.05 3.59 -14.83
C ILE A 117 7.41 3.89 -13.47
N TYR A 118 6.19 4.41 -13.52
CA TYR A 118 5.29 4.53 -12.38
C TYR A 118 4.09 3.61 -12.59
N ILE A 119 3.76 2.85 -11.55
CA ILE A 119 2.55 2.02 -11.46
C ILE A 119 1.78 2.50 -10.24
N GLY A 120 0.53 2.92 -10.44
CA GLY A 120 -0.39 3.32 -9.39
C GLY A 120 -1.73 2.61 -9.55
N ILE A 121 -2.19 1.93 -8.51
CA ILE A 121 -3.46 1.22 -8.45
C ILE A 121 -4.18 1.69 -7.19
N THR A 122 -5.38 2.23 -7.33
CA THR A 122 -6.25 2.62 -6.22
C THR A 122 -7.47 1.73 -6.21
N LEU A 123 -7.80 1.16 -5.07
CA LEU A 123 -8.97 0.32 -4.85
C LEU A 123 -9.96 1.08 -3.95
N LYS A 124 -11.16 1.30 -4.44
CA LYS A 124 -12.24 1.96 -3.70
C LYS A 124 -13.05 0.90 -2.95
N ASN A 125 -13.45 1.20 -1.74
CA ASN A 125 -14.27 0.33 -0.89
C ASN A 125 -13.66 -1.06 -0.60
N GLY A 126 -12.33 -1.16 -0.50
CA GLY A 126 -11.69 -2.44 -0.19
C GLY A 126 -10.21 -2.32 0.14
N ILE A 127 -9.75 -3.18 1.03
CA ILE A 127 -8.34 -3.29 1.45
C ILE A 127 -7.76 -4.70 1.20
N GLU A 128 -8.61 -5.71 1.07
CA GLU A 128 -8.20 -7.12 1.05
C GLU A 128 -7.37 -7.48 -0.18
N SER A 129 -7.63 -6.79 -1.31
CA SER A 129 -6.92 -7.05 -2.57
C SER A 129 -5.59 -6.32 -2.69
N ALA A 130 -5.27 -5.40 -1.78
CA ALA A 130 -4.05 -4.57 -1.86
C ALA A 130 -2.78 -5.41 -1.98
N PHE A 131 -2.60 -6.39 -1.10
CA PHE A 131 -1.41 -7.25 -1.12
C PHE A 131 -1.40 -8.25 -2.28
N THR A 132 -2.56 -8.56 -2.87
CA THR A 132 -2.62 -9.31 -4.13
C THR A 132 -2.04 -8.48 -5.26
N TYR A 133 -2.43 -7.21 -5.37
CA TYR A 133 -1.87 -6.30 -6.37
C TYR A 133 -0.40 -5.97 -6.10
N GLU A 134 0.02 -5.88 -4.85
CA GLU A 134 1.44 -5.75 -4.50
C GLU A 134 2.27 -6.90 -5.10
N LYS A 135 1.83 -8.14 -4.91
CA LYS A 135 2.52 -9.33 -5.48
C LYS A 135 2.56 -9.30 -7.00
N ILE A 136 1.48 -8.86 -7.65
CA ILE A 136 1.43 -8.67 -9.11
C ILE A 136 2.43 -7.60 -9.54
N VAL A 137 2.46 -6.44 -8.87
CA VAL A 137 3.39 -5.34 -9.18
C VAL A 137 4.85 -5.76 -8.95
N LYS A 138 5.16 -6.46 -7.85
CA LYS A 138 6.49 -7.04 -7.60
C LYS A 138 6.93 -7.99 -8.72
N GLN A 139 6.02 -8.83 -9.22
CA GLN A 139 6.32 -9.71 -10.35
C GLN A 139 6.54 -8.92 -11.65
N ILE A 140 5.76 -7.87 -11.89
CA ILE A 140 5.95 -6.99 -13.06
C ILE A 140 7.33 -6.32 -13.00
N LEU A 141 7.71 -5.75 -11.84
CA LEU A 141 9.02 -5.12 -11.68
C LEU A 141 10.16 -6.11 -11.92
N LYS A 142 10.03 -7.33 -11.40
CA LYS A 142 11.01 -8.41 -11.63
C LYS A 142 11.13 -8.77 -13.11
N ASP A 143 10.00 -8.91 -13.82
CA ASP A 143 9.99 -9.22 -15.26
C ASP A 143 10.61 -8.11 -16.11
N LEU A 144 10.53 -6.86 -15.62
CA LEU A 144 11.14 -5.68 -16.23
C LEU A 144 12.59 -5.44 -15.77
N GLU A 145 13.16 -6.33 -14.95
CA GLU A 145 14.47 -6.21 -14.33
C GLU A 145 14.68 -4.90 -13.53
N MET A 146 13.57 -4.37 -12.97
CA MET A 146 13.58 -3.14 -12.20
C MET A 146 13.74 -3.43 -10.71
N THR A 147 14.55 -2.61 -10.04
CA THR A 147 14.68 -2.63 -8.58
C THR A 147 13.92 -1.41 -8.01
N SER A 148 12.81 -1.66 -7.37
CA SER A 148 11.98 -0.63 -6.73
C SER A 148 11.17 -1.24 -5.60
N ALA A 149 10.94 -0.48 -4.54
CA ALA A 149 9.97 -0.86 -3.53
C ALA A 149 8.54 -0.75 -4.08
N VAL A 150 7.67 -1.64 -3.62
CA VAL A 150 6.23 -1.56 -3.87
C VAL A 150 5.57 -1.10 -2.58
N ASN A 151 4.93 0.06 -2.62
CA ASN A 151 4.26 0.62 -1.45
C ASN A 151 2.79 0.23 -1.45
N VAL A 152 2.30 -0.24 -0.32
CA VAL A 152 0.88 -0.46 -0.04
C VAL A 152 0.44 0.58 0.98
N ASN A 153 -0.67 1.24 0.70
CA ASN A 153 -1.28 2.21 1.60
C ASN A 153 -2.76 1.86 1.79
N LEU A 154 -3.16 1.68 3.04
CA LEU A 154 -4.56 1.52 3.45
C LEU A 154 -5.05 2.85 4.00
N LYS A 155 -6.22 3.29 3.59
CA LYS A 155 -6.89 4.49 4.08
C LYS A 155 -8.24 4.11 4.69
N GLY A 156 -8.50 4.60 5.90
CA GLY A 156 -9.80 4.54 6.56
C GLY A 156 -10.25 5.94 6.94
N GLU A 157 -11.55 6.19 6.87
CA GLU A 157 -12.15 7.47 7.26
C GLU A 157 -13.02 7.27 8.50
N ILE A 158 -12.95 8.20 9.43
CA ILE A 158 -13.77 8.26 10.64
C ILE A 158 -14.48 9.61 10.65
N ASN A 159 -15.80 9.62 10.82
CA ASN A 159 -16.57 10.88 10.84
C ASN A 159 -16.16 11.78 12.00
N GLY A 160 -15.94 13.06 11.71
CA GLY A 160 -15.53 14.07 12.66
C GLY A 160 -14.03 14.06 12.98
N GLU A 161 -13.63 14.99 13.85
CA GLU A 161 -12.26 15.13 14.33
C GLU A 161 -12.01 14.24 15.55
N LEU A 162 -10.97 13.40 15.49
CA LEU A 162 -10.48 12.65 16.65
C LEU A 162 -9.59 13.54 17.52
N ASP A 163 -9.78 13.48 18.83
CA ASP A 163 -8.84 14.10 19.76
C ASP A 163 -7.51 13.31 19.85
N ILE A 164 -6.50 13.89 20.48
CA ILE A 164 -5.18 13.28 20.58
C ILE A 164 -5.18 11.96 21.36
N GLN A 165 -6.13 11.74 22.28
CA GLN A 165 -6.23 10.50 23.05
C GLN A 165 -6.84 9.39 22.17
N GLU A 166 -7.84 9.73 21.36
CA GLU A 166 -8.47 8.83 20.40
C GLU A 166 -7.47 8.45 19.30
N LYS A 167 -6.72 9.42 18.75
CA LYS A 167 -5.62 9.16 17.78
C LYS A 167 -4.59 8.20 18.37
N ASN A 168 -4.18 8.41 19.63
CA ASN A 168 -3.23 7.54 20.31
C ASN A 168 -3.77 6.13 20.52
N ALA A 169 -5.00 5.98 21.00
CA ALA A 169 -5.62 4.68 21.23
C ALA A 169 -5.72 3.87 19.95
N LEU A 170 -6.14 4.51 18.84
CA LEU A 170 -6.26 3.89 17.53
C LEU A 170 -4.88 3.43 17.00
N ALA A 171 -3.90 4.32 17.01
CA ALA A 171 -2.56 4.00 16.50
C ALA A 171 -1.85 2.92 17.32
N ASP A 172 -1.97 2.98 18.64
CA ASP A 172 -1.38 1.97 19.54
C ASP A 172 -2.07 0.60 19.39
N SER A 173 -3.38 0.57 19.13
CA SER A 173 -4.12 -0.65 18.77
C SER A 173 -3.58 -1.26 17.47
N LEU A 174 -3.48 -0.45 16.40
CA LEU A 174 -2.96 -0.91 15.10
C LEU A 174 -1.53 -1.45 15.21
N LEU A 175 -0.63 -0.73 15.88
CA LEU A 175 0.75 -1.18 16.08
C LEU A 175 0.83 -2.46 16.91
N GLY A 176 0.03 -2.56 17.98
CA GLY A 176 0.00 -3.71 18.86
C GLY A 176 -0.49 -4.98 18.16
N GLU A 177 -1.54 -4.86 17.33
CA GLU A 177 -2.10 -5.99 16.58
C GLU A 177 -1.16 -6.47 15.46
N VAL A 178 -0.43 -5.55 14.81
CA VAL A 178 0.59 -5.90 13.81
C VAL A 178 1.86 -6.46 14.49
N GLY A 179 2.16 -6.07 15.71
CA GLY A 179 3.39 -6.43 16.41
C GLY A 179 4.57 -5.48 16.11
N ALA A 180 4.31 -4.35 15.45
CA ALA A 180 5.34 -3.41 15.05
C ALA A 180 5.87 -2.60 16.26
N LYS A 181 7.19 -2.46 16.33
CA LYS A 181 7.88 -1.66 17.35
C LYS A 181 8.09 -0.25 16.83
N ILE A 182 7.79 0.75 17.65
CA ILE A 182 7.99 2.17 17.31
C ILE A 182 9.48 2.45 17.15
N VAL A 183 9.86 3.04 16.03
CA VAL A 183 11.22 3.50 15.70
C VAL A 183 11.33 5.00 15.97
N THR A 184 10.38 5.78 15.48
CA THR A 184 10.24 7.22 15.74
C THR A 184 8.79 7.65 15.57
N GLN A 185 8.41 8.77 16.18
CA GLN A 185 7.03 9.25 16.12
C GLN A 185 6.96 10.77 16.33
N ASN A 186 5.93 11.38 15.76
CA ASN A 186 5.43 12.70 16.13
C ASN A 186 3.93 12.57 16.41
N ARG A 187 3.48 12.91 17.61
CA ARG A 187 2.09 12.78 18.04
C ARG A 187 1.58 14.14 18.52
N THR A 188 1.42 15.05 17.57
CA THR A 188 0.84 16.38 17.82
C THR A 188 -0.45 16.54 17.02
N ASP A 189 -1.25 17.55 17.35
CA ASP A 189 -2.48 17.82 16.59
C ASP A 189 -2.19 18.21 15.15
N ASP A 190 -1.10 18.96 14.91
CA ASP A 190 -0.70 19.43 13.57
C ASP A 190 -0.04 18.34 12.72
N LEU A 191 0.64 17.39 13.35
CA LEU A 191 1.35 16.32 12.66
C LEU A 191 1.30 15.04 13.50
N TYR A 192 0.49 14.09 13.04
CA TYR A 192 0.41 12.79 13.68
C TYR A 192 0.96 11.71 12.77
N VAL A 193 2.17 11.22 13.08
CA VAL A 193 2.84 10.16 12.31
C VAL A 193 3.67 9.27 13.22
N ILE A 194 3.61 7.96 12.98
CA ILE A 194 4.37 6.95 13.71
C ILE A 194 5.06 6.04 12.69
N TYR A 195 6.36 5.89 12.83
CA TYR A 195 7.17 4.96 12.06
C TYR A 195 7.52 3.76 12.92
N GLY A 196 7.19 2.58 12.46
CA GLY A 196 7.40 1.32 13.14
C GLY A 196 8.22 0.34 12.31
N TYR A 197 8.66 -0.72 12.98
CA TYR A 197 9.32 -1.86 12.36
C TYR A 197 8.76 -3.17 12.89
N ASP A 198 8.41 -4.04 11.96
CA ASP A 198 8.04 -5.43 12.19
C ASP A 198 9.01 -6.34 11.42
N ASP A 199 9.61 -7.31 12.08
CA ASP A 199 10.60 -8.22 11.51
C ASP A 199 10.02 -9.32 10.61
N GLU A 200 8.69 -9.47 10.59
CA GLU A 200 7.97 -10.37 9.68
C GLU A 200 7.54 -9.71 8.35
N ILE A 201 7.83 -8.41 8.18
CA ILE A 201 7.66 -7.68 6.91
C ILE A 201 9.04 -7.55 6.26
N ASP A 202 9.23 -8.22 5.11
CA ASP A 202 10.54 -8.34 4.47
C ASP A 202 11.13 -7.01 3.99
N GLU A 203 10.31 -6.14 3.39
CA GLU A 203 10.76 -4.88 2.83
C GLU A 203 10.81 -3.79 3.90
N TYR A 204 11.89 -3.01 3.92
CA TYR A 204 12.06 -1.87 4.82
C TYR A 204 12.88 -0.76 4.16
N ILE A 205 12.73 0.44 4.69
CA ILE A 205 13.61 1.57 4.40
C ILE A 205 14.43 1.92 5.64
N ASN A 206 15.56 2.60 5.44
CA ASN A 206 16.35 3.13 6.55
C ASN A 206 15.97 4.58 6.82
N VAL A 207 15.53 4.87 8.04
CA VAL A 207 15.25 6.23 8.51
C VAL A 207 16.23 6.55 9.64
N GLY A 208 17.21 7.40 9.36
CA GLY A 208 18.31 7.64 10.27
C GLY A 208 19.12 6.35 10.56
N ARG A 209 19.06 5.87 11.81
CA ARG A 209 19.72 4.62 12.23
C ARG A 209 18.75 3.44 12.38
N GLY A 210 17.47 3.66 12.14
CA GLY A 210 16.42 2.65 12.30
C GLY A 210 15.92 2.10 10.97
N LYS A 211 15.47 0.84 10.99
CA LYS A 211 14.68 0.25 9.91
C LYS A 211 13.22 0.62 10.14
N VAL A 212 12.50 0.93 9.08
CA VAL A 212 11.07 1.24 9.09
C VAL A 212 10.39 0.49 7.96
N ASN A 213 9.30 -0.19 8.27
CA ASN A 213 8.44 -0.84 7.28
C ASN A 213 6.94 -0.65 7.55
N VAL A 214 6.61 0.07 8.62
CA VAL A 214 5.25 0.44 8.97
C VAL A 214 5.20 1.93 9.21
N CYS A 215 4.22 2.61 8.62
CA CYS A 215 3.93 4.02 8.87
C CYS A 215 2.43 4.17 9.15
N ILE A 216 2.07 4.81 10.27
CA ILE A 216 0.71 5.21 10.57
C ILE A 216 0.68 6.73 10.60
N SER A 217 -0.24 7.34 9.85
CA SER A 217 -0.52 8.77 9.95
C SER A 217 -2.01 9.04 10.10
N VAL A 218 -2.35 10.10 10.81
CA VAL A 218 -3.73 10.49 11.09
C VAL A 218 -3.88 11.99 10.83
N ASN A 219 -4.76 12.34 9.89
CA ASN A 219 -5.02 13.72 9.49
C ASN A 219 -6.52 13.99 9.56
N TYR A 220 -6.90 15.17 10.02
CA TYR A 220 -8.28 15.63 9.92
C TYR A 220 -8.47 16.49 8.67
N ASP A 221 -9.48 16.14 7.88
CA ASP A 221 -9.94 16.92 6.73
C ASP A 221 -11.13 17.79 7.16
N GLU A 222 -10.88 19.09 7.32
CA GLU A 222 -11.88 20.07 7.75
C GLU A 222 -13.00 20.27 6.70
N ILE A 223 -12.74 19.98 5.42
CA ILE A 223 -13.71 20.20 4.34
C ILE A 223 -14.74 19.08 4.34
N GLU A 224 -14.28 17.84 4.46
CA GLU A 224 -15.13 16.65 4.43
C GLU A 224 -15.61 16.25 5.84
N ASP A 225 -15.12 16.91 6.90
CA ASP A 225 -15.38 16.61 8.32
C ASP A 225 -15.11 15.14 8.66
N VAL A 226 -13.95 14.65 8.23
CA VAL A 226 -13.50 13.28 8.48
C VAL A 226 -12.06 13.22 8.98
N THR A 227 -11.77 12.30 9.88
CA THR A 227 -10.40 11.93 10.22
C THR A 227 -9.94 10.81 9.31
N CYS A 228 -8.90 11.07 8.52
CA CYS A 228 -8.25 10.10 7.65
C CYS A 228 -7.14 9.38 8.41
N VAL A 229 -7.21 8.06 8.43
CA VAL A 229 -6.21 7.17 9.02
C VAL A 229 -5.51 6.42 7.91
N TYR A 230 -4.19 6.54 7.84
CA TYR A 230 -3.37 5.85 6.84
C TYR A 230 -2.48 4.83 7.51
N PHE A 231 -2.39 3.65 6.92
CA PHE A 231 -1.44 2.61 7.27
C PHE A 231 -0.67 2.21 6.03
N SER A 232 0.63 2.47 6.01
CA SER A 232 1.50 2.25 4.85
C SER A 232 2.61 1.26 5.13
N THR A 233 2.97 0.44 4.13
CA THR A 233 4.11 -0.48 4.16
C THR A 233 4.75 -0.58 2.77
N PRO A 234 6.09 -0.48 2.63
CA PRO A 234 7.05 -0.12 3.68
C PRO A 234 6.96 1.33 4.16
N MET A 235 6.65 2.30 3.34
CA MET A 235 6.40 3.70 3.72
C MET A 235 5.70 4.45 2.58
N ASN A 236 4.82 5.36 2.94
CA ASN A 236 4.19 6.23 1.97
C ASN A 236 5.15 7.34 1.53
N ASN A 237 5.45 7.40 0.23
CA ASN A 237 6.18 8.51 -0.38
C ASN A 237 5.23 9.58 -0.96
N GLN A 238 3.94 9.51 -0.62
CA GLN A 238 3.01 10.55 -1.00
C GLN A 238 3.19 11.72 -0.03
N ASP A 239 3.54 12.88 -0.56
CA ASP A 239 3.53 14.13 0.18
C ASP A 239 2.10 14.40 0.67
N PHE A 240 1.97 14.62 1.97
CA PHE A 240 0.70 14.98 2.62
C PHE A 240 0.46 16.48 2.50
#